data_e1673c186eee7450852f2579c7107799
#
_entry.id   e1673c186eee7450852f2579c7107799
#
_cell.length_a   1.000
_cell.length_b   1.000
_cell.length_c   1.000
_cell.angle_alpha   90.00
_cell.angle_beta   90.00
_cell.angle_gamma   90.00
#
_symmetry.space_group_name_H-M   'P 1'
#
loop_
_entity.id
_entity.type
_entity.pdbx_description
1 polymer ?
#
loop_
_entity_poly.entity_id
_entity_poly.type
_entity_poly.pdbx_seq_one_letter_code
_entity_poly.pdbx_strand_id
1 'polypeptide(L)'
;DDHVVGEDTQTDRPKGRGQEAIPSHVKVVCGREGIPILQPLKMKDPALLEALRQWKPDVIAVTAYGRILPPAILTLPPHGCINVHGSLLPKYRGAGPIQWAIIRGERETGITTMFMAEGMDTGDMLLREQVEIRPDDTAGTLAPRLAEVGGRLLVETLRRLKAGTLTPERQDDAQATMAPLLKKEDGLIDWTLTATEIANRVRGLSPWPGAYSYVNGDR
;
A
#
# COMPACT_ATOMS: atom_id res chain seq x y z
N ASP A 1 -22.07 -4.22 13.69
CA ASP A 1 -21.74 -3.28 12.61
C ASP A 1 -20.53 -2.48 13.07
N ASP A 2 -19.52 -2.34 12.17
CA ASP A 2 -18.35 -1.53 12.44
C ASP A 2 -18.66 -0.09 12.00
N HIS A 3 -18.13 0.90 12.74
CA HIS A 3 -18.35 2.31 12.45
C HIS A 3 -17.02 2.98 12.13
N VAL A 4 -16.95 3.66 10.98
CA VAL A 4 -15.78 4.45 10.60
C VAL A 4 -15.89 5.82 11.26
N VAL A 5 -15.11 6.05 12.31
CA VAL A 5 -15.14 7.29 13.11
C VAL A 5 -14.45 8.47 12.44
N GLY A 6 -13.56 8.20 11.50
CA GLY A 6 -12.85 9.22 10.73
C GLY A 6 -11.79 8.61 9.83
N GLU A 7 -11.28 9.41 8.91
CA GLU A 7 -10.25 9.03 7.93
C GLU A 7 -9.14 10.08 7.90
N ASP A 8 -7.91 9.59 7.80
CA ASP A 8 -6.73 10.42 7.55
C ASP A 8 -6.17 10.12 6.17
N THR A 9 -6.11 11.10 5.31
CA THR A 9 -5.59 10.96 3.95
C THR A 9 -4.54 12.02 3.62
N GLN A 10 -3.76 11.79 2.57
CA GLN A 10 -2.79 12.77 2.09
C GLN A 10 -3.51 14.05 1.62
N THR A 11 -2.80 15.19 1.75
CA THR A 11 -3.28 16.47 1.22
C THR A 11 -3.55 16.40 -0.28
N ASP A 12 -4.51 17.18 -0.74
CA ASP A 12 -4.80 17.33 -2.17
C ASP A 12 -3.54 17.78 -2.89
N ARG A 13 -3.25 17.14 -4.03
CA ARG A 13 -2.05 17.42 -4.82
C ARG A 13 -2.42 17.95 -6.19
N PRO A 14 -1.67 18.92 -6.72
CA PRO A 14 -1.80 19.31 -8.11
C PRO A 14 -1.60 18.11 -9.02
N LYS A 15 -2.53 17.86 -9.96
CA LYS A 15 -2.48 16.76 -10.91
C LYS A 15 -2.80 17.26 -12.33
N GLY A 16 -2.10 16.71 -13.33
CA GLY A 16 -2.33 17.04 -14.73
C GLY A 16 -1.69 18.37 -15.18
N ARG A 17 -1.91 18.75 -16.44
CA ARG A 17 -1.33 19.94 -17.07
C ARG A 17 -1.83 21.28 -16.48
N GLY A 18 -3.01 21.29 -15.85
CA GLY A 18 -3.61 22.48 -15.24
C GLY A 18 -3.25 22.70 -13.77
N GLN A 19 -2.51 21.77 -13.14
CA GLN A 19 -2.13 21.81 -11.71
C GLN A 19 -3.32 22.05 -10.74
N GLU A 20 -4.52 21.66 -11.11
CA GLU A 20 -5.66 21.73 -10.21
C GLU A 20 -5.49 20.72 -9.06
N ALA A 21 -5.80 21.18 -7.84
CA ALA A 21 -5.78 20.32 -6.66
C ALA A 21 -6.93 19.31 -6.73
N ILE A 22 -6.61 18.06 -7.08
CA ILE A 22 -7.61 17.00 -7.17
C ILE A 22 -7.65 16.25 -5.84
N PRO A 23 -8.85 16.10 -5.22
CA PRO A 23 -9.02 15.33 -4.00
C PRO A 23 -8.67 13.85 -4.23
N SER A 24 -8.15 13.19 -3.19
CA SER A 24 -7.95 11.74 -3.24
C SER A 24 -9.29 11.01 -3.40
N HIS A 25 -9.28 9.81 -3.99
CA HIS A 25 -10.49 8.98 -4.09
C HIS A 25 -11.11 8.70 -2.72
N VAL A 26 -10.29 8.50 -1.69
CA VAL A 26 -10.72 8.32 -0.31
C VAL A 26 -11.47 9.55 0.17
N LYS A 27 -10.94 10.76 -0.03
CA LYS A 27 -11.61 12.01 0.35
C LYS A 27 -12.98 12.17 -0.30
N VAL A 28 -13.10 11.79 -1.59
CA VAL A 28 -14.38 11.84 -2.31
C VAL A 28 -15.40 10.88 -1.67
N VAL A 29 -14.99 9.65 -1.37
CA VAL A 29 -15.87 8.66 -0.72
C VAL A 29 -16.28 9.13 0.67
N CYS A 30 -15.35 9.58 1.49
CA CYS A 30 -15.65 10.08 2.84
C CYS A 30 -16.61 11.26 2.83
N GLY A 31 -16.42 12.20 1.87
CA GLY A 31 -17.34 13.34 1.71
C GLY A 31 -18.77 12.90 1.37
N ARG A 32 -18.91 11.86 0.54
CA ARG A 32 -20.23 11.28 0.18
C ARG A 32 -20.88 10.57 1.37
N GLU A 33 -20.10 9.86 2.16
CA GLU A 33 -20.59 9.06 3.30
C GLU A 33 -20.63 9.88 4.62
N GLY A 34 -20.26 11.17 4.60
CA GLY A 34 -20.25 12.03 5.78
C GLY A 34 -19.19 11.65 6.83
N ILE A 35 -18.14 10.96 6.44
CA ILE A 35 -17.04 10.54 7.32
C ILE A 35 -16.10 11.73 7.56
N PRO A 36 -15.77 12.09 8.81
CA PRO A 36 -14.80 13.14 9.12
C PRO A 36 -13.43 12.85 8.50
N ILE A 37 -12.78 13.89 7.93
CA ILE A 37 -11.50 13.75 7.23
C ILE A 37 -10.45 14.64 7.86
N LEU A 38 -9.25 14.10 8.04
CA LEU A 38 -8.04 14.84 8.35
C LEU A 38 -7.06 14.76 7.18
N GLN A 39 -6.33 15.86 6.93
CA GLN A 39 -5.26 15.93 5.92
C GLN A 39 -4.03 16.59 6.54
N PRO A 40 -3.32 15.94 7.48
CA PRO A 40 -2.19 16.52 8.15
C PRO A 40 -1.02 16.73 7.18
N LEU A 41 -0.30 17.84 7.31
CA LEU A 41 0.94 18.06 6.57
C LEU A 41 2.09 17.21 7.13
N LYS A 42 2.08 16.98 8.43
CA LYS A 42 3.13 16.21 9.15
C LYS A 42 2.50 15.19 10.08
N MET A 43 3.06 13.97 10.12
CA MET A 43 2.61 12.90 11.03
C MET A 43 2.90 13.17 12.51
N LYS A 44 3.81 14.09 12.80
CA LYS A 44 4.16 14.52 14.18
C LYS A 44 3.38 15.76 14.62
N ASP A 45 2.35 16.16 13.88
CA ASP A 45 1.49 17.26 14.27
C ASP A 45 0.71 16.90 15.54
N PRO A 46 0.84 17.66 16.63
CA PRO A 46 0.07 17.41 17.85
C PRO A 46 -1.44 17.43 17.63
N ALA A 47 -1.93 18.27 16.71
CA ALA A 47 -3.35 18.37 16.38
C ALA A 47 -3.89 17.07 15.77
N LEU A 48 -3.09 16.35 14.97
CA LEU A 48 -3.47 15.04 14.43
C LEU A 48 -3.67 14.02 15.57
N LEU A 49 -2.68 13.92 16.47
CA LEU A 49 -2.76 12.98 17.58
C LEU A 49 -3.95 13.28 18.50
N GLU A 50 -4.21 14.55 18.75
CA GLU A 50 -5.37 14.97 19.57
C GLU A 50 -6.70 14.62 18.89
N ALA A 51 -6.84 14.88 17.60
CA ALA A 51 -8.03 14.50 16.83
C ALA A 51 -8.25 12.98 16.83
N LEU A 52 -7.20 12.18 16.64
CA LEU A 52 -7.28 10.73 16.73
C LEU A 52 -7.70 10.25 18.13
N ARG A 53 -7.21 10.90 19.19
CA ARG A 53 -7.66 10.61 20.58
C ARG A 53 -9.11 10.92 20.80
N GLN A 54 -9.62 12.02 20.23
CA GLN A 54 -11.03 12.39 20.30
C GLN A 54 -11.93 11.41 19.56
N TRP A 55 -11.48 10.87 18.45
CA TRP A 55 -12.20 9.83 17.70
C TRP A 55 -12.25 8.49 18.43
N LYS A 56 -11.30 8.21 19.33
CA LYS A 56 -11.21 6.97 20.13
C LYS A 56 -11.34 5.71 19.28
N PRO A 57 -10.51 5.54 18.24
CA PRO A 57 -10.62 4.35 17.42
C PRO A 57 -10.24 3.09 18.20
N ASP A 58 -10.98 2.00 18.02
CA ASP A 58 -10.64 0.68 18.56
C ASP A 58 -9.46 0.06 17.77
N VAL A 59 -9.38 0.35 16.48
CA VAL A 59 -8.34 -0.09 15.54
C VAL A 59 -8.13 0.98 14.47
N ILE A 60 -6.90 1.11 13.97
CA ILE A 60 -6.61 1.95 12.80
C ILE A 60 -6.23 1.04 11.63
N ALA A 61 -7.00 1.10 10.53
CA ALA A 61 -6.68 0.42 9.28
C ALA A 61 -5.90 1.36 8.37
N VAL A 62 -4.80 0.87 7.79
CA VAL A 62 -3.91 1.64 6.93
C VAL A 62 -3.78 0.94 5.58
N THR A 63 -3.86 1.69 4.49
CA THR A 63 -3.59 1.18 3.15
C THR A 63 -2.95 2.25 2.28
N ALA A 64 -1.86 1.93 1.62
CA ALA A 64 -1.15 2.78 0.67
C ALA A 64 -0.94 4.23 1.16
N TYR A 65 -0.78 4.44 2.45
CA TYR A 65 -0.72 5.77 3.07
C TYR A 65 0.57 6.52 2.73
N GLY A 66 1.68 5.77 2.55
CA GLY A 66 2.97 6.32 2.10
C GLY A 66 3.69 7.19 3.14
N ARG A 67 3.34 7.08 4.42
CA ARG A 67 3.99 7.77 5.53
C ARG A 67 4.24 6.81 6.68
N ILE A 68 5.31 7.06 7.42
CA ILE A 68 5.64 6.30 8.63
C ILE A 68 4.80 6.85 9.80
N LEU A 69 4.05 5.97 10.45
CA LEU A 69 3.30 6.32 11.64
C LEU A 69 4.23 6.40 12.85
N PRO A 70 4.19 7.50 13.61
CA PRO A 70 4.98 7.60 14.85
C PRO A 70 4.45 6.63 15.92
N PRO A 71 5.30 6.21 16.88
CA PRO A 71 4.93 5.28 17.95
C PRO A 71 3.65 5.71 18.70
N ALA A 72 3.48 7.02 18.93
CA ALA A 72 2.29 7.56 19.61
C ALA A 72 0.96 7.29 18.86
N ILE A 73 0.99 7.10 17.53
CA ILE A 73 -0.19 6.69 16.75
C ILE A 73 -0.28 5.17 16.72
N LEU A 74 0.85 4.45 16.53
CA LEU A 74 0.85 2.98 16.49
C LEU A 74 0.27 2.34 17.76
N THR A 75 0.49 2.97 18.92
CA THR A 75 0.03 2.48 20.23
C THR A 75 -1.27 3.11 20.71
N LEU A 76 -1.89 4.00 19.91
CA LEU A 76 -3.10 4.71 20.31
C LEU A 76 -4.32 3.79 20.40
N PRO A 77 -4.67 3.01 19.37
CA PRO A 77 -5.84 2.15 19.43
C PRO A 77 -5.55 0.86 20.22
N PRO A 78 -6.51 0.39 21.05
CA PRO A 78 -6.32 -0.80 21.88
C PRO A 78 -6.05 -2.08 21.07
N HIS A 79 -6.54 -2.15 19.83
CA HIS A 79 -6.28 -3.29 18.93
C HIS A 79 -5.19 -2.99 17.89
N GLY A 80 -4.38 -1.93 18.09
CA GLY A 80 -3.25 -1.59 17.23
C GLY A 80 -3.63 -1.04 15.86
N CYS A 81 -2.61 -0.90 15.01
CA CYS A 81 -2.75 -0.46 13.63
C CYS A 81 -2.56 -1.65 12.69
N ILE A 82 -3.46 -1.82 11.72
CA ILE A 82 -3.42 -2.91 10.73
C ILE A 82 -3.14 -2.31 9.36
N ASN A 83 -2.09 -2.80 8.67
CA ASN A 83 -1.80 -2.43 7.30
C ASN A 83 -2.32 -3.50 6.32
N VAL A 84 -2.84 -3.04 5.18
CA VAL A 84 -3.16 -3.87 4.02
C VAL A 84 -2.01 -3.76 3.03
N HIS A 85 -1.14 -4.76 3.00
CA HIS A 85 0.07 -4.75 2.20
C HIS A 85 -0.09 -5.54 0.89
N GLY A 86 0.38 -4.98 -0.22
CA GLY A 86 0.20 -5.51 -1.58
C GLY A 86 1.17 -6.62 -1.97
N SER A 87 1.52 -7.51 -1.07
CA SER A 87 2.31 -8.71 -1.35
C SER A 87 1.98 -9.86 -0.40
N LEU A 88 2.53 -11.04 -0.69
CA LEU A 88 2.59 -12.16 0.25
C LEU A 88 3.84 -12.00 1.14
N LEU A 89 3.69 -11.30 2.26
CA LEU A 89 4.78 -11.12 3.22
C LEU A 89 5.31 -12.49 3.71
N PRO A 90 6.61 -12.59 4.01
CA PRO A 90 7.60 -11.51 4.16
C PRO A 90 8.25 -11.02 2.86
N LYS A 91 7.83 -11.52 1.69
CA LYS A 91 8.34 -11.04 0.40
C LYS A 91 7.81 -9.64 0.09
N TYR A 92 8.66 -8.82 -0.54
CA TYR A 92 8.28 -7.50 -1.08
C TYR A 92 7.84 -6.50 -0.01
N ARG A 93 8.54 -6.41 1.12
CA ARG A 93 8.40 -5.32 2.08
C ARG A 93 8.76 -3.99 1.41
N GLY A 94 8.00 -2.93 1.66
CA GLY A 94 8.27 -1.59 1.14
C GLY A 94 7.20 -1.03 0.24
N ALA A 95 7.54 0.03 -0.52
CA ALA A 95 6.57 0.92 -1.15
C ALA A 95 6.04 0.45 -2.53
N GLY A 96 6.74 -0.48 -3.20
CA GLY A 96 6.42 -0.90 -4.57
C GLY A 96 6.14 -2.39 -4.76
N PRO A 97 5.43 -3.09 -3.85
CA PRO A 97 5.31 -4.55 -3.89
C PRO A 97 4.70 -5.07 -5.18
N ILE A 98 3.66 -4.41 -5.70
CA ILE A 98 2.94 -4.81 -6.90
C ILE A 98 3.85 -4.74 -8.13
N GLN A 99 4.55 -3.62 -8.28
CA GLN A 99 5.45 -3.40 -9.40
C GLN A 99 6.62 -4.39 -9.38
N TRP A 100 7.24 -4.56 -8.21
CA TRP A 100 8.39 -5.44 -8.08
C TRP A 100 8.06 -6.91 -8.25
N ALA A 101 6.88 -7.37 -7.88
CA ALA A 101 6.45 -8.74 -8.17
C ALA A 101 6.41 -9.01 -9.68
N ILE A 102 5.86 -8.09 -10.47
CA ILE A 102 5.84 -8.22 -11.94
C ILE A 102 7.26 -8.09 -12.53
N ILE A 103 8.05 -7.09 -12.11
CA ILE A 103 9.43 -6.87 -12.60
C ILE A 103 10.28 -8.12 -12.40
N ARG A 104 10.12 -8.80 -11.28
CA ARG A 104 10.86 -10.03 -10.95
C ARG A 104 10.28 -11.29 -11.59
N GLY A 105 9.19 -11.17 -12.36
CA GLY A 105 8.61 -12.27 -13.10
C GLY A 105 7.87 -13.29 -12.24
N GLU A 106 7.38 -12.86 -11.07
CA GLU A 106 6.52 -13.72 -10.24
C GLU A 106 5.25 -14.09 -11.00
N ARG A 107 4.75 -15.30 -10.76
CA ARG A 107 3.49 -15.79 -11.32
C ARG A 107 2.30 -15.54 -10.40
N GLU A 108 2.59 -15.17 -9.18
CA GLU A 108 1.61 -14.91 -8.13
C GLU A 108 2.11 -13.82 -7.20
N THR A 109 1.18 -13.11 -6.62
CA THR A 109 1.37 -12.16 -5.55
C THR A 109 0.18 -12.28 -4.61
N GLY A 110 -0.16 -11.26 -3.86
CA GLY A 110 -1.33 -11.28 -3.00
C GLY A 110 -1.45 -10.07 -2.13
N ILE A 111 -2.30 -10.21 -1.15
CA ILE A 111 -2.48 -9.24 -0.09
C ILE A 111 -2.15 -9.92 1.25
N THR A 112 -1.48 -9.20 2.10
CA THR A 112 -1.30 -9.56 3.51
C THR A 112 -1.86 -8.45 4.38
N THR A 113 -2.77 -8.75 5.30
CA THR A 113 -3.06 -7.87 6.42
C THR A 113 -2.08 -8.17 7.54
N MET A 114 -1.53 -7.15 8.19
CA MET A 114 -0.50 -7.29 9.21
C MET A 114 -0.63 -6.21 10.29
N PHE A 115 -0.19 -6.48 11.49
CA PHE A 115 0.02 -5.43 12.47
C PHE A 115 1.17 -4.53 12.05
N MET A 116 1.01 -3.22 12.25
CA MET A 116 2.11 -2.28 12.01
C MET A 116 3.06 -2.26 13.20
N ALA A 117 4.35 -2.19 12.89
CA ALA A 117 5.45 -2.05 13.84
C ALA A 117 6.33 -0.85 13.42
N GLU A 118 7.37 -0.54 14.21
CA GLU A 118 8.30 0.55 13.88
C GLU A 118 9.12 0.27 12.60
N GLY A 119 9.38 -1.02 12.32
CA GLY A 119 10.07 -1.44 11.09
C GLY A 119 9.15 -1.43 9.87
N MET A 120 9.72 -1.20 8.69
CA MET A 120 8.98 -1.19 7.44
C MET A 120 8.42 -2.58 7.12
N ASP A 121 7.10 -2.74 7.23
CA ASP A 121 6.35 -3.95 6.93
C ASP A 121 6.87 -5.22 7.66
N THR A 122 7.32 -5.06 8.91
CA THR A 122 7.93 -6.13 9.72
C THR A 122 7.01 -6.72 10.78
N GLY A 123 5.83 -6.15 10.99
CA GLY A 123 4.89 -6.63 11.99
C GLY A 123 4.29 -8.00 11.67
N ASP A 124 3.64 -8.59 12.66
CA ASP A 124 3.06 -9.92 12.52
C ASP A 124 1.93 -9.94 11.48
N MET A 125 1.96 -10.96 10.62
CA MET A 125 0.94 -11.20 9.60
C MET A 125 -0.35 -11.72 10.24
N LEU A 126 -1.49 -11.30 9.71
CA LEU A 126 -2.82 -11.68 10.20
C LEU A 126 -3.51 -12.63 9.23
N LEU A 127 -3.85 -12.14 8.04
CA LEU A 127 -4.43 -12.95 6.97
C LEU A 127 -3.67 -12.71 5.66
N ARG A 128 -3.70 -13.71 4.78
CA ARG A 128 -3.11 -13.63 3.44
C ARG A 128 -4.07 -14.18 2.41
N GLU A 129 -4.13 -13.54 1.24
CA GLU A 129 -4.87 -14.04 0.08
C GLU A 129 -3.99 -13.93 -1.16
N GLN A 130 -3.81 -15.06 -1.85
CA GLN A 130 -2.99 -15.17 -3.06
C GLN A 130 -3.78 -14.72 -4.29
N VAL A 131 -3.09 -14.05 -5.22
CA VAL A 131 -3.63 -13.57 -6.49
C VAL A 131 -2.67 -13.91 -7.62
N GLU A 132 -3.17 -14.54 -8.68
CA GLU A 132 -2.39 -14.83 -9.88
C GLU A 132 -1.98 -13.52 -10.61
N ILE A 133 -0.74 -13.47 -11.06
CA ILE A 133 -0.25 -12.46 -12.02
C ILE A 133 -0.37 -13.06 -13.42
N ARG A 134 -1.29 -12.53 -14.23
CA ARG A 134 -1.52 -12.98 -15.60
C ARG A 134 -0.36 -12.57 -16.52
N PRO A 135 -0.12 -13.29 -17.61
CA PRO A 135 0.99 -12.97 -18.53
C PRO A 135 0.94 -11.56 -19.12
N ASP A 136 -0.25 -10.99 -19.26
CA ASP A 136 -0.51 -9.66 -19.80
C ASP A 136 -0.73 -8.58 -18.72
N ASP A 137 -0.71 -8.94 -17.44
CA ASP A 137 -0.88 -7.96 -16.36
C ASP A 137 0.25 -6.93 -16.38
N THR A 138 -0.15 -5.68 -16.24
CA THR A 138 0.69 -4.57 -15.85
C THR A 138 0.46 -4.24 -14.37
N ALA A 139 1.31 -3.42 -13.76
CA ALA A 139 1.03 -2.92 -12.42
C ALA A 139 -0.31 -2.18 -12.35
N GLY A 140 -0.68 -1.48 -13.43
CA GLY A 140 -1.95 -0.76 -13.55
C GLY A 140 -3.18 -1.66 -13.64
N THR A 141 -3.08 -2.86 -14.23
CA THR A 141 -4.21 -3.81 -14.32
C THR A 141 -4.31 -4.71 -13.08
N LEU A 142 -3.17 -5.03 -12.46
CA LEU A 142 -3.13 -5.88 -11.26
C LEU A 142 -3.58 -5.12 -10.00
N ALA A 143 -3.20 -3.84 -9.86
CA ALA A 143 -3.50 -3.05 -8.68
C ALA A 143 -5.00 -2.97 -8.31
N PRO A 144 -5.95 -2.75 -9.24
CA PRO A 144 -7.38 -2.76 -8.93
C PRO A 144 -7.87 -4.11 -8.40
N ARG A 145 -7.38 -5.22 -8.95
CA ARG A 145 -7.73 -6.57 -8.47
C ARG A 145 -7.23 -6.81 -7.04
N LEU A 146 -6.00 -6.38 -6.77
CA LEU A 146 -5.44 -6.45 -5.41
C LEU A 146 -6.19 -5.52 -4.43
N ALA A 147 -6.62 -4.35 -4.86
CA ALA A 147 -7.40 -3.44 -4.02
C ALA A 147 -8.74 -4.06 -3.61
N GLU A 148 -9.44 -4.74 -4.52
CA GLU A 148 -10.68 -5.44 -4.23
C GLU A 148 -10.46 -6.60 -3.22
N VAL A 149 -9.43 -7.41 -3.44
CA VAL A 149 -9.03 -8.47 -2.51
C VAL A 149 -8.67 -7.88 -1.15
N GLY A 150 -7.89 -6.80 -1.14
CA GLY A 150 -7.46 -6.12 0.09
C GLY A 150 -8.62 -5.60 0.93
N GLY A 151 -9.63 -5.00 0.28
CA GLY A 151 -10.84 -4.54 0.97
C GLY A 151 -11.60 -5.69 1.63
N ARG A 152 -11.83 -6.79 0.91
CA ARG A 152 -12.50 -7.98 1.48
C ARG A 152 -11.69 -8.61 2.61
N LEU A 153 -10.37 -8.73 2.42
CA LEU A 153 -9.48 -9.33 3.42
C LEU A 153 -9.40 -8.48 4.69
N LEU A 154 -9.41 -7.15 4.55
CA LEU A 154 -9.44 -6.24 5.69
C LEU A 154 -10.73 -6.43 6.50
N VAL A 155 -11.89 -6.47 5.86
CA VAL A 155 -13.18 -6.71 6.54
C VAL A 155 -13.15 -8.05 7.30
N GLU A 156 -12.65 -9.11 6.69
CA GLU A 156 -12.52 -10.41 7.36
C GLU A 156 -11.51 -10.36 8.52
N THR A 157 -10.41 -9.62 8.36
CA THR A 157 -9.42 -9.40 9.43
C THR A 157 -10.06 -8.72 10.63
N LEU A 158 -10.80 -7.62 10.40
CA LEU A 158 -11.48 -6.88 11.47
C LEU A 158 -12.55 -7.74 12.16
N ARG A 159 -13.31 -8.51 11.39
CA ARG A 159 -14.31 -9.45 11.93
C ARG A 159 -13.67 -10.49 12.86
N ARG A 160 -12.55 -11.09 12.45
CA ARG A 160 -11.82 -12.07 13.28
C ARG A 160 -11.13 -11.42 14.48
N LEU A 161 -10.62 -10.20 14.32
CA LEU A 161 -10.06 -9.43 15.42
C LEU A 161 -11.10 -9.23 16.52
N LYS A 162 -12.28 -8.75 16.15
CA LYS A 162 -13.41 -8.54 17.05
C LYS A 162 -13.88 -9.83 17.73
N ALA A 163 -13.85 -10.94 17.00
CA ALA A 163 -14.21 -12.26 17.54
C ALA A 163 -13.10 -12.89 18.41
N GLY A 164 -11.90 -12.30 18.48
CA GLY A 164 -10.75 -12.88 19.20
C GLY A 164 -10.22 -14.17 18.55
N THR A 165 -10.46 -14.38 17.25
CA THR A 165 -10.09 -15.60 16.52
C THR A 165 -8.91 -15.42 15.58
N LEU A 166 -8.26 -14.24 15.59
CA LEU A 166 -7.01 -14.01 14.86
C LEU A 166 -5.84 -14.64 15.60
N THR A 167 -4.98 -15.30 14.84
CA THR A 167 -3.68 -15.79 15.33
C THR A 167 -2.60 -15.07 14.54
N PRO A 168 -1.91 -14.06 15.12
CA PRO A 168 -0.81 -13.39 14.46
C PRO A 168 0.35 -14.36 14.20
N GLU A 169 0.93 -14.27 13.01
CA GLU A 169 2.07 -15.07 12.57
C GLU A 169 3.30 -14.18 12.41
N ARG A 170 4.37 -14.46 13.16
CA ARG A 170 5.63 -13.72 13.01
C ARG A 170 6.23 -13.96 11.64
N GLN A 171 6.75 -12.89 11.03
CA GLN A 171 7.46 -13.02 9.77
C GLN A 171 8.83 -13.66 9.95
N ASP A 172 9.22 -14.53 9.00
CA ASP A 172 10.59 -15.05 8.91
C ASP A 172 11.45 -14.03 8.12
N ASP A 173 12.29 -13.30 8.84
CA ASP A 173 13.16 -12.28 8.25
C ASP A 173 14.16 -12.84 7.24
N ALA A 174 14.53 -14.14 7.33
CA ALA A 174 15.41 -14.78 6.37
C ALA A 174 14.77 -14.93 4.97
N GLN A 175 13.45 -14.92 4.89
CA GLN A 175 12.69 -14.97 3.62
C GLN A 175 12.27 -13.59 3.13
N ALA A 176 12.57 -12.53 3.88
CA ALA A 176 12.16 -11.20 3.51
C ALA A 176 12.89 -10.68 2.28
N THR A 177 12.15 -10.05 1.37
CA THR A 177 12.70 -9.31 0.24
C THR A 177 12.15 -7.89 0.21
N MET A 178 12.91 -6.97 -0.40
CA MET A 178 12.55 -5.56 -0.43
C MET A 178 11.94 -5.15 -1.77
N ALA A 179 10.95 -4.27 -1.70
CA ALA A 179 10.30 -3.62 -2.84
C ALA A 179 10.40 -2.09 -2.69
N PRO A 180 11.56 -1.49 -2.98
CA PRO A 180 11.77 -0.07 -2.77
C PRO A 180 10.84 0.79 -3.64
N LEU A 181 10.65 2.05 -3.22
CA LEU A 181 9.92 3.03 -4.00
C LEU A 181 10.58 3.20 -5.37
N LEU A 182 9.79 3.05 -6.43
CA LEU A 182 10.25 3.30 -7.79
C LEU A 182 10.47 4.80 -8.03
N LYS A 183 11.46 5.09 -8.85
CA LYS A 183 11.80 6.44 -9.30
C LYS A 183 11.69 6.51 -10.82
N LYS A 184 11.71 7.71 -11.38
CA LYS A 184 11.63 7.92 -12.82
C LYS A 184 12.79 7.25 -13.58
N GLU A 185 13.96 7.23 -12.95
CA GLU A 185 15.20 6.65 -13.49
C GLU A 185 15.10 5.12 -13.62
N ASP A 186 14.31 4.45 -12.79
CA ASP A 186 14.08 3.01 -12.87
C ASP A 186 13.38 2.59 -14.17
N GLY A 187 12.78 3.57 -14.87
CA GLY A 187 12.17 3.37 -16.19
C GLY A 187 13.16 3.18 -17.33
N LEU A 188 14.44 3.53 -17.15
CA LEU A 188 15.45 3.35 -18.19
C LEU A 188 15.68 1.85 -18.45
N ILE A 189 15.51 1.44 -19.72
CA ILE A 189 15.71 0.05 -20.13
C ILE A 189 17.21 -0.26 -20.17
N ASP A 190 17.58 -1.31 -19.45
CA ASP A 190 18.90 -1.94 -19.58
C ASP A 190 18.83 -3.02 -20.67
N TRP A 191 19.45 -2.75 -21.81
CA TRP A 191 19.44 -3.64 -22.98
C TRP A 191 20.35 -4.86 -22.81
N THR A 192 21.07 -4.99 -21.70
CA THR A 192 21.85 -6.20 -21.37
C THR A 192 20.99 -7.32 -20.77
N LEU A 193 19.77 -6.99 -20.34
CA LEU A 193 18.81 -7.94 -19.81
C LEU A 193 18.19 -8.81 -20.92
N THR A 194 17.67 -9.97 -20.53
CA THR A 194 16.92 -10.83 -21.44
C THR A 194 15.62 -10.19 -21.91
N ALA A 195 15.08 -10.60 -23.04
CA ALA A 195 13.80 -10.11 -23.56
C ALA A 195 12.66 -10.30 -22.54
N THR A 196 12.65 -11.40 -21.78
CA THR A 196 11.66 -11.67 -20.73
C THR A 196 11.79 -10.67 -19.58
N GLU A 197 13.00 -10.40 -19.10
CA GLU A 197 13.24 -9.43 -18.04
C GLU A 197 12.83 -8.01 -18.47
N ILE A 198 13.15 -7.62 -19.71
CA ILE A 198 12.73 -6.32 -20.27
C ILE A 198 11.20 -6.26 -20.36
N ALA A 199 10.54 -7.30 -20.86
CA ALA A 199 9.08 -7.36 -20.93
C ALA A 199 8.42 -7.25 -19.54
N ASN A 200 8.96 -7.94 -18.54
CA ASN A 200 8.50 -7.85 -17.16
C ASN A 200 8.68 -6.43 -16.59
N ARG A 201 9.83 -5.79 -16.86
CA ARG A 201 10.05 -4.39 -16.45
C ARG A 201 9.05 -3.45 -17.11
N VAL A 202 8.82 -3.57 -18.42
CA VAL A 202 7.82 -2.74 -19.12
C VAL A 202 6.44 -2.87 -18.48
N ARG A 203 6.00 -4.10 -18.20
CA ARG A 203 4.71 -4.36 -17.55
C ARG A 203 4.67 -3.85 -16.11
N GLY A 204 5.68 -4.14 -15.31
CA GLY A 204 5.74 -3.74 -13.89
C GLY A 204 5.89 -2.22 -13.71
N LEU A 205 6.49 -1.52 -14.67
CA LEU A 205 6.64 -0.06 -14.65
C LEU A 205 5.44 0.68 -15.28
N SER A 206 4.46 -0.01 -15.83
CA SER A 206 3.28 0.60 -16.45
C SER A 206 2.12 0.72 -15.44
N PRO A 207 1.48 1.88 -15.31
CA PRO A 207 1.63 3.10 -16.12
C PRO A 207 2.74 4.05 -15.63
N TRP A 208 3.31 3.83 -14.46
CA TRP A 208 4.33 4.70 -13.88
C TRP A 208 5.46 3.87 -13.25
N PRO A 209 6.72 4.30 -13.41
CA PRO A 209 7.23 5.49 -14.09
C PRO A 209 7.20 5.42 -15.63
N GLY A 210 6.85 4.26 -16.20
CA GLY A 210 6.95 3.94 -17.61
C GLY A 210 8.39 3.54 -18.00
N ALA A 211 8.50 2.58 -18.90
CA ALA A 211 9.79 2.18 -19.47
C ALA A 211 10.18 3.09 -20.63
N TYR A 212 11.46 3.42 -20.74
CA TYR A 212 11.99 4.26 -21.81
C TYR A 212 13.43 3.92 -22.14
N SER A 213 13.88 4.38 -23.31
CA SER A 213 15.26 4.29 -23.76
C SER A 213 15.65 5.55 -24.52
N TYR A 214 16.91 5.65 -24.89
CA TYR A 214 17.44 6.73 -25.72
C TYR A 214 17.90 6.19 -27.07
N VAL A 215 17.59 6.93 -28.14
CA VAL A 215 18.11 6.68 -29.49
C VAL A 215 18.85 7.96 -29.94
N ASN A 216 20.12 7.86 -30.20
CA ASN A 216 20.99 8.99 -30.59
C ASN A 216 20.91 10.20 -29.63
N GLY A 217 20.64 9.95 -28.34
CA GLY A 217 20.48 10.99 -27.33
C GLY A 217 19.05 11.51 -27.13
N ASP A 218 18.10 11.13 -27.99
CA ASP A 218 16.68 11.45 -27.89
C ASP A 218 15.92 10.34 -27.14
N ARG A 219 14.94 10.75 -26.26
CA ARG A 219 14.09 9.86 -25.46
C ARG A 219 12.84 9.45 -26.21
#